data_ac5b732c153fa6be37d4f1d320e3bd17
#
_entry.id   ac5b732c153fa6be37d4f1d320e3bd17
#
_cell.length_a   1.000
_cell.length_b   1.000
_cell.length_c   1.000
_cell.angle_alpha   90.00
_cell.angle_beta   90.00
_cell.angle_gamma   90.00
#
_symmetry.space_group_name_H-M   'P 1'
#
loop_
_entity.id
_entity.type
_entity.pdbx_description
1 polymer ?
#
loop_
_entity_poly.entity_id
_entity_poly.type
_entity_poly.pdbx_seq_one_letter_code
_entity_poly.pdbx_strand_id
1 'polypeptide(L)'
;CYYHSSLDNAKEYGLSRKADSYKFEYRNIYENAFLNILIQYNWIIALEWIIRLTNHVADSMRTLSPESVYEITIWEESPQDERKYICNPNFWLAGIQEHRVHELISDAIYLFTKMAIREINSKNNNEELVIKFAEYIKSQIVKKSNNTMMLSVLAEIGRNCEKIIPGYSLFLATSIDLVMLDSQKIGLLAPNPDKQLYEKLILMSVGIPELKNRYDIEVKGNDSLQ
;
A
#
# COMPACT_ATOMS: atom_id res chain seq x y z
N CYS A 1 21.33 -16.27 -7.21
CA CYS A 1 21.14 -15.72 -8.59
C CYS A 1 19.89 -14.86 -8.72
N TYR A 2 19.73 -13.81 -7.85
CA TYR A 2 18.58 -12.90 -7.91
C TYR A 2 18.97 -11.43 -8.14
N TYR A 3 20.23 -11.17 -8.49
CA TYR A 3 20.80 -9.79 -8.49
C TYR A 3 20.69 -9.02 -9.81
N HIS A 4 20.12 -9.60 -10.88
CA HIS A 4 20.05 -8.92 -12.20
C HIS A 4 18.71 -8.23 -12.49
N SER A 5 17.67 -8.46 -11.70
CA SER A 5 16.34 -7.90 -12.00
C SER A 5 16.12 -6.46 -11.54
N SER A 6 16.92 -5.94 -10.60
CA SER A 6 16.68 -4.58 -10.03
C SER A 6 17.17 -3.43 -10.93
N LEU A 7 18.19 -3.68 -11.77
CA LEU A 7 18.78 -2.63 -12.64
C LEU A 7 17.94 -2.34 -13.88
N ASP A 8 17.24 -3.34 -14.42
CA ASP A 8 16.37 -3.15 -15.57
C ASP A 8 15.07 -2.43 -15.20
N ASN A 9 14.59 -2.62 -13.97
CA ASN A 9 13.35 -2.02 -13.50
C ASN A 9 13.43 -0.50 -13.29
N ALA A 10 14.59 0.08 -13.01
CA ALA A 10 14.70 1.53 -12.80
C ALA A 10 14.20 2.34 -13.99
N LYS A 11 14.43 1.87 -15.23
CA LYS A 11 13.94 2.52 -16.44
C LYS A 11 12.42 2.46 -16.58
N GLU A 12 11.80 1.36 -16.20
CA GLU A 12 10.33 1.19 -16.22
C GLU A 12 9.64 2.17 -15.27
N TYR A 13 10.31 2.50 -14.16
CA TYR A 13 9.82 3.48 -13.20
C TYR A 13 10.19 4.93 -13.53
N GLY A 14 10.81 5.20 -14.71
CA GLY A 14 11.26 6.53 -15.09
C GLY A 14 12.38 7.08 -14.22
N LEU A 15 13.07 6.23 -13.46
CA LEU A 15 14.20 6.61 -12.62
C LEU A 15 15.49 6.57 -13.42
N SER A 16 16.35 7.60 -13.27
CA SER A 16 17.59 7.67 -14.01
C SER A 16 18.64 6.68 -13.48
N ARG A 17 19.42 6.06 -14.38
CA ARG A 17 20.53 5.16 -14.02
C ARG A 17 21.55 5.76 -13.05
N LYS A 18 21.64 7.09 -12.93
CA LYS A 18 22.57 7.73 -12.00
C LYS A 18 22.19 7.49 -10.54
N ALA A 19 20.93 7.22 -10.26
CA ALA A 19 20.51 6.79 -8.93
C ALA A 19 20.99 5.36 -8.59
N ASP A 20 21.23 4.53 -9.63
CA ASP A 20 21.64 3.12 -9.47
C ASP A 20 23.16 2.96 -9.30
N SER A 21 23.95 3.99 -9.57
CA SER A 21 25.42 3.91 -9.50
C SER A 21 25.98 3.88 -8.07
N TYR A 22 25.16 4.21 -7.10
CA TYR A 22 25.46 3.92 -5.71
C TYR A 22 25.07 2.46 -5.44
N LYS A 23 26.01 1.55 -5.58
CA LYS A 23 25.90 0.19 -5.06
C LYS A 23 25.67 0.30 -3.55
N PHE A 24 24.40 0.30 -3.15
CA PHE A 24 24.02 0.06 -1.76
C PHE A 24 24.28 -1.43 -1.47
N GLU A 25 25.55 -1.80 -1.29
CA GLU A 25 25.96 -3.18 -1.03
C GLU A 25 25.50 -3.68 0.34
N TYR A 26 25.02 -2.79 1.21
CA TYR A 26 24.54 -3.12 2.56
C TYR A 26 23.24 -2.40 2.85
N ARG A 27 22.15 -3.14 2.65
CA ARG A 27 20.80 -2.65 2.83
C ARG A 27 20.39 -2.70 4.29
N ASN A 28 20.77 -1.71 5.05
CA ASN A 28 20.00 -1.40 6.23
C ASN A 28 19.04 -0.26 5.87
N ILE A 29 17.75 -0.49 6.04
CA ILE A 29 16.69 0.54 5.94
C ILE A 29 17.07 1.79 6.75
N TYR A 30 17.92 1.62 7.74
CA TYR A 30 18.51 2.68 8.55
C TYR A 30 19.58 3.53 7.83
N GLU A 31 20.10 3.07 6.69
CA GLU A 31 21.16 3.75 5.93
C GLU A 31 20.64 4.78 4.94
N ASN A 32 19.33 4.80 4.62
CA ASN A 32 18.69 5.93 3.98
C ASN A 32 18.57 7.11 4.97
N ALA A 33 19.74 7.54 5.49
CA ALA A 33 19.84 8.54 6.54
C ALA A 33 19.05 9.81 6.18
N PHE A 34 19.12 10.26 4.92
CA PHE A 34 18.40 11.45 4.47
C PHE A 34 16.88 11.29 4.58
N LEU A 35 16.33 10.19 4.06
CA LEU A 35 14.90 9.95 4.07
C LEU A 35 14.38 9.75 5.50
N ASN A 36 15.13 9.03 6.32
CA ASN A 36 14.80 8.82 7.72
C ASN A 36 14.83 10.15 8.51
N ILE A 37 15.86 10.97 8.29
CA ILE A 37 15.94 12.32 8.85
C ILE A 37 14.75 13.16 8.37
N LEU A 38 14.46 13.18 7.08
CA LEU A 38 13.34 13.96 6.54
C LEU A 38 12.01 13.56 7.17
N ILE A 39 11.74 12.26 7.30
CA ILE A 39 10.52 11.74 7.93
C ILE A 39 10.44 12.16 9.41
N GLN A 40 11.55 12.09 10.15
CA GLN A 40 11.57 12.44 11.57
C GLN A 40 11.42 13.94 11.83
N TYR A 41 12.07 14.78 11.03
CA TYR A 41 12.08 16.23 11.25
C TYR A 41 10.94 16.97 10.54
N ASN A 42 10.49 16.47 9.39
CA ASN A 42 9.39 17.08 8.64
C ASN A 42 8.61 16.05 7.83
N TRP A 43 7.82 15.25 8.53
CA TRP A 43 7.02 14.20 7.94
C TRP A 43 6.01 14.70 6.90
N ILE A 44 5.56 15.97 6.98
CA ILE A 44 4.65 16.58 6.00
C ILE A 44 5.35 16.72 4.65
N ILE A 45 6.57 17.27 4.64
CA ILE A 45 7.39 17.37 3.42
C ILE A 45 7.76 15.97 2.91
N ALA A 46 8.08 15.04 3.83
CA ALA A 46 8.35 13.66 3.44
C ALA A 46 7.16 13.01 2.75
N LEU A 47 5.95 13.15 3.30
CA LEU A 47 4.72 12.63 2.69
C LEU A 47 4.50 13.23 1.29
N GLU A 48 4.64 14.54 1.14
CA GLU A 48 4.47 15.19 -0.15
C GLU A 48 5.49 14.70 -1.17
N TRP A 49 6.74 14.54 -0.77
CA TRP A 49 7.79 14.00 -1.63
C TRP A 49 7.49 12.55 -2.04
N ILE A 50 7.06 11.70 -1.11
CA ILE A 50 6.70 10.29 -1.40
C ILE A 50 5.51 10.22 -2.36
N ILE A 51 4.48 11.05 -2.17
CA ILE A 51 3.35 11.12 -3.09
C ILE A 51 3.81 11.51 -4.50
N ARG A 52 4.66 12.53 -4.63
CA ARG A 52 5.19 12.95 -5.95
C ARG A 52 6.04 11.86 -6.60
N LEU A 53 6.89 11.18 -5.83
CA LEU A 53 7.72 10.09 -6.32
C LEU A 53 6.85 8.93 -6.83
N THR A 54 5.89 8.49 -6.05
CA THR A 54 5.00 7.38 -6.43
C THR A 54 4.09 7.73 -7.60
N ASN A 55 3.61 8.96 -7.68
CA ASN A 55 2.85 9.44 -8.84
C ASN A 55 3.71 9.43 -10.12
N HIS A 56 4.95 9.95 -10.04
CA HIS A 56 5.88 9.91 -11.17
C HIS A 56 6.12 8.49 -11.68
N VAL A 57 6.31 7.54 -10.76
CA VAL A 57 6.51 6.12 -11.11
C VAL A 57 5.28 5.54 -11.78
N ALA A 58 4.09 5.77 -11.22
CA ALA A 58 2.84 5.27 -11.79
C ALA A 58 2.58 5.83 -13.19
N ASP A 59 2.81 7.13 -13.39
CA ASP A 59 2.67 7.78 -14.70
C ASP A 59 3.72 7.28 -15.71
N SER A 60 4.95 7.04 -15.25
CA SER A 60 6.02 6.47 -16.08
C SER A 60 5.67 5.05 -16.52
N MET A 61 5.20 4.19 -15.62
CA MET A 61 4.75 2.84 -15.98
C MET A 61 3.56 2.86 -16.94
N ARG A 62 2.59 3.75 -16.70
CA ARG A 62 1.45 3.92 -17.61
C ARG A 62 1.88 4.32 -19.02
N THR A 63 3.00 5.04 -19.13
CA THR A 63 3.53 5.49 -20.44
C THR A 63 4.43 4.44 -21.10
N LEU A 64 5.29 3.79 -20.32
CA LEU A 64 6.33 2.88 -20.81
C LEU A 64 5.87 1.43 -20.95
N SER A 65 4.93 1.01 -20.11
CA SER A 65 4.41 -0.37 -20.04
C SER A 65 2.90 -0.35 -19.73
N PRO A 66 2.06 0.22 -20.63
CA PRO A 66 0.63 0.42 -20.37
C PRO A 66 -0.12 -0.88 -20.10
N GLU A 67 0.36 -2.01 -20.62
CA GLU A 67 -0.22 -3.34 -20.40
C GLU A 67 0.00 -3.87 -18.98
N SER A 68 0.95 -3.29 -18.24
CA SER A 68 1.28 -3.70 -16.87
C SER A 68 0.45 -3.02 -15.81
N VAL A 69 -0.32 -2.00 -16.17
CA VAL A 69 -1.12 -1.19 -15.26
C VAL A 69 -2.58 -1.11 -15.70
N TYR A 70 -3.46 -0.92 -14.74
CA TYR A 70 -4.90 -0.70 -14.99
C TYR A 70 -5.44 0.34 -14.03
N GLU A 71 -6.64 0.85 -14.29
CA GLU A 71 -7.31 1.79 -13.40
C GLU A 71 -8.29 1.07 -12.49
N ILE A 72 -8.27 1.44 -11.22
CA ILE A 72 -9.29 1.04 -10.24
C ILE A 72 -10.06 2.27 -9.78
N THR A 73 -11.28 2.06 -9.37
CA THR A 73 -12.16 3.10 -8.83
C THR A 73 -12.42 2.87 -7.36
N ILE A 74 -12.36 3.94 -6.57
CA ILE A 74 -12.67 3.94 -5.14
C ILE A 74 -13.63 5.08 -4.85
N TRP A 75 -14.55 4.85 -3.92
CA TRP A 75 -15.46 5.85 -3.37
C TRP A 75 -15.04 6.18 -1.95
N GLU A 76 -14.90 7.47 -1.64
CA GLU A 76 -14.50 7.88 -0.28
C GLU A 76 -15.68 7.80 0.68
N GLU A 77 -16.80 8.44 0.36
CA GLU A 77 -18.01 8.44 1.18
C GLU A 77 -19.25 8.04 0.39
N SER A 78 -19.28 8.36 -0.89
CA SER A 78 -20.43 8.11 -1.76
C SER A 78 -19.97 7.84 -3.19
N PRO A 79 -20.84 7.24 -4.06
CA PRO A 79 -20.53 7.05 -5.47
C PRO A 79 -20.23 8.34 -6.24
N GLN A 80 -20.62 9.51 -5.73
CA GLN A 80 -20.31 10.80 -6.33
C GLN A 80 -18.86 11.23 -6.09
N ASP A 81 -18.19 10.65 -5.06
CA ASP A 81 -16.79 10.91 -4.70
C ASP A 81 -15.85 9.90 -5.37
N GLU A 82 -16.21 9.48 -6.58
CA GLU A 82 -15.43 8.53 -7.37
C GLU A 82 -14.04 9.05 -7.69
N ARG A 83 -13.03 8.24 -7.38
CA ARG A 83 -11.63 8.52 -7.69
C ARG A 83 -11.00 7.33 -8.38
N LYS A 84 -10.19 7.64 -9.41
CA LYS A 84 -9.44 6.64 -10.17
C LYS A 84 -7.98 6.65 -9.78
N TYR A 85 -7.44 5.44 -9.63
CA TYR A 85 -6.05 5.22 -9.26
C TYR A 85 -5.40 4.23 -10.23
N ILE A 86 -4.16 4.52 -10.60
CA ILE A 86 -3.33 3.61 -11.38
C ILE A 86 -2.93 2.45 -10.46
N CYS A 87 -3.23 1.25 -10.90
CA CYS A 87 -2.98 0.01 -10.17
C CYS A 87 -2.03 -0.90 -10.93
N ASN A 88 -1.16 -1.55 -10.17
CA ASN A 88 -0.38 -2.71 -10.55
C ASN A 88 -0.29 -3.58 -9.30
N PRO A 89 -0.34 -4.92 -9.38
CA PRO A 89 -0.23 -5.78 -8.20
C PRO A 89 1.00 -5.48 -7.34
N ASN A 90 2.14 -5.17 -7.96
CA ASN A 90 3.36 -4.81 -7.24
C ASN A 90 3.25 -3.46 -6.50
N PHE A 91 2.41 -2.53 -6.97
CA PHE A 91 2.16 -1.26 -6.29
C PHE A 91 1.54 -1.46 -4.92
N TRP A 92 0.56 -2.38 -4.82
CA TRP A 92 -0.06 -2.72 -3.54
C TRP A 92 0.92 -3.36 -2.55
N LEU A 93 1.95 -4.03 -3.09
CA LEU A 93 3.00 -4.69 -2.33
C LEU A 93 4.20 -3.78 -2.02
N ALA A 94 4.20 -2.53 -2.46
CA ALA A 94 5.35 -1.63 -2.38
C ALA A 94 5.89 -1.41 -0.95
N GLY A 95 5.04 -1.48 0.07
CA GLY A 95 5.44 -1.33 1.48
C GLY A 95 5.96 -2.61 2.14
N ILE A 96 6.09 -3.72 1.40
CA ILE A 96 6.67 -4.98 1.89
C ILE A 96 8.17 -5.01 1.55
N GLN A 97 8.98 -5.57 2.44
CA GLN A 97 10.45 -5.67 2.27
C GLN A 97 10.92 -6.56 1.10
N GLU A 98 10.01 -7.22 0.37
CA GLU A 98 10.35 -8.15 -0.71
C GLU A 98 10.67 -7.49 -2.07
N HIS A 99 10.89 -6.18 -2.12
CA HIS A 99 11.34 -5.46 -3.32
C HIS A 99 10.53 -5.72 -4.60
N ARG A 100 9.21 -5.63 -4.49
CA ARG A 100 8.31 -5.80 -5.64
C ARG A 100 8.27 -4.58 -6.57
N VAL A 101 8.73 -3.44 -6.06
CA VAL A 101 8.99 -2.20 -6.80
C VAL A 101 10.42 -1.76 -6.53
N HIS A 102 10.85 -0.66 -7.17
CA HIS A 102 12.20 -0.12 -6.94
C HIS A 102 12.43 0.17 -5.44
N GLU A 103 13.62 -0.18 -4.95
CA GLU A 103 14.00 -0.08 -3.53
C GLU A 103 13.69 1.26 -2.88
N LEU A 104 14.09 2.36 -3.54
CA LEU A 104 13.85 3.71 -3.03
C LEU A 104 12.37 3.94 -2.69
N ILE A 105 11.47 3.40 -3.52
CA ILE A 105 10.02 3.52 -3.33
C ILE A 105 9.57 2.66 -2.16
N SER A 106 10.01 1.40 -2.15
CA SER A 106 9.68 0.46 -1.07
C SER A 106 10.13 0.98 0.28
N ASP A 107 11.37 1.47 0.37
CA ASP A 107 11.93 2.03 1.60
C ASP A 107 11.18 3.29 2.03
N ALA A 108 10.87 4.19 1.09
CA ALA A 108 10.14 5.41 1.38
C ALA A 108 8.75 5.13 1.97
N ILE A 109 8.00 4.23 1.32
CA ILE A 109 6.67 3.81 1.78
C ILE A 109 6.76 3.10 3.13
N TYR A 110 7.70 2.16 3.28
CA TYR A 110 7.88 1.40 4.51
C TYR A 110 8.23 2.30 5.70
N LEU A 111 9.24 3.16 5.56
CA LEU A 111 9.69 4.06 6.63
C LEU A 111 8.59 5.04 7.05
N PHE A 112 7.89 5.63 6.07
CA PHE A 112 6.79 6.53 6.36
C PHE A 112 5.64 5.82 7.08
N THR A 113 5.25 4.64 6.59
CA THR A 113 4.18 3.84 7.21
C THR A 113 4.52 3.47 8.65
N LYS A 114 5.76 3.02 8.91
CA LYS A 114 6.23 2.70 10.26
C LYS A 114 6.24 3.91 11.19
N MET A 115 6.65 5.07 10.68
CA MET A 115 6.59 6.32 11.43
C MET A 115 5.15 6.67 11.78
N ALA A 116 4.23 6.64 10.81
CA ALA A 116 2.83 6.99 11.03
C ALA A 116 2.17 6.07 12.07
N ILE A 117 2.37 4.75 11.95
CA ILE A 117 1.87 3.76 12.92
C ILE A 117 2.44 4.02 14.32
N ARG A 118 3.74 4.29 14.42
CA ARG A 118 4.39 4.60 15.72
C ARG A 118 3.81 5.86 16.35
N GLU A 119 3.63 6.93 15.56
CA GLU A 119 3.08 8.20 16.04
C GLU A 119 1.63 8.04 16.53
N ILE A 120 0.79 7.29 15.82
CA ILE A 120 -0.58 6.99 16.22
C ILE A 120 -0.58 6.19 17.54
N ASN A 121 0.23 5.14 17.64
CA ASN A 121 0.29 4.30 18.83
C ASN A 121 0.91 5.04 20.05
N SER A 122 1.84 5.96 19.84
CA SER A 122 2.48 6.71 20.94
C SER A 122 1.59 7.79 21.54
N LYS A 123 0.66 8.32 20.77
CA LYS A 123 -0.23 9.42 21.16
C LYS A 123 -1.63 8.96 21.57
N ASN A 124 -1.83 7.66 21.82
CA ASN A 124 -3.14 7.09 22.14
C ASN A 124 -3.84 7.71 23.37
N ASN A 125 -3.09 8.42 24.23
CA ASN A 125 -3.66 9.18 25.35
C ASN A 125 -4.30 10.53 24.93
N ASN A 126 -4.16 10.94 23.66
CA ASN A 126 -4.78 12.15 23.11
C ASN A 126 -5.48 11.81 21.78
N GLU A 127 -6.68 11.26 21.92
CA GLU A 127 -7.48 10.76 20.79
C GLU A 127 -7.71 11.82 19.71
N GLU A 128 -7.98 13.06 20.09
CA GLU A 128 -8.23 14.16 19.14
C GLU A 128 -7.01 14.44 18.25
N LEU A 129 -5.80 14.45 18.83
CA LEU A 129 -4.57 14.68 18.06
C LEU A 129 -4.27 13.50 17.13
N VAL A 130 -4.53 12.28 17.59
CA VAL A 130 -4.35 11.06 16.78
C VAL A 130 -5.27 11.08 15.57
N ILE A 131 -6.55 11.36 15.78
CA ILE A 131 -7.54 11.44 14.69
C ILE A 131 -7.14 12.52 13.69
N LYS A 132 -6.82 13.74 14.15
CA LYS A 132 -6.38 14.84 13.27
C LYS A 132 -5.14 14.47 12.45
N PHE A 133 -4.16 13.79 13.06
CA PHE A 133 -2.96 13.33 12.38
C PHE A 133 -3.29 12.28 11.30
N ALA A 134 -4.08 11.27 11.65
CA ALA A 134 -4.47 10.21 10.74
C ALA A 134 -5.32 10.76 9.58
N GLU A 135 -6.32 11.60 9.85
CA GLU A 135 -7.17 12.23 8.84
C GLU A 135 -6.38 13.16 7.92
N TYR A 136 -5.37 13.86 8.43
CA TYR A 136 -4.49 14.66 7.59
C TYR A 136 -3.76 13.77 6.58
N ILE A 137 -3.15 12.66 7.02
CA ILE A 137 -2.46 11.72 6.13
C ILE A 137 -3.42 11.18 5.08
N LYS A 138 -4.60 10.69 5.49
CA LYS A 138 -5.64 10.19 4.59
C LYS A 138 -6.02 11.24 3.54
N SER A 139 -6.35 12.45 3.99
CA SER A 139 -6.72 13.57 3.12
C SER A 139 -5.63 13.90 2.08
N GLN A 140 -4.36 13.95 2.49
CA GLN A 140 -3.27 14.24 1.54
C GLN A 140 -3.09 13.12 0.51
N ILE A 141 -3.14 11.86 0.95
CA ILE A 141 -3.01 10.70 0.06
C ILE A 141 -4.18 10.64 -0.91
N VAL A 142 -5.41 10.67 -0.41
CA VAL A 142 -6.61 10.58 -1.25
C VAL A 142 -6.69 11.72 -2.26
N LYS A 143 -6.33 12.96 -1.86
CA LYS A 143 -6.43 14.13 -2.75
C LYS A 143 -5.31 14.25 -3.77
N LYS A 144 -4.08 13.81 -3.43
CA LYS A 144 -2.88 14.10 -4.22
C LYS A 144 -2.28 12.89 -4.91
N SER A 145 -2.58 11.67 -4.46
CA SER A 145 -2.07 10.46 -5.09
C SER A 145 -2.97 10.01 -6.24
N ASN A 146 -2.34 9.47 -7.29
CA ASN A 146 -3.01 8.85 -8.44
C ASN A 146 -2.76 7.33 -8.52
N ASN A 147 -2.21 6.70 -7.47
CA ASN A 147 -1.75 5.32 -7.54
C ASN A 147 -2.03 4.52 -6.26
N THR A 148 -2.03 3.20 -6.39
CA THR A 148 -2.34 2.28 -5.29
C THR A 148 -1.19 2.07 -4.30
N MET A 149 0.04 2.47 -4.61
CA MET A 149 1.16 2.42 -3.66
C MET A 149 0.84 3.25 -2.41
N MET A 150 0.32 4.45 -2.59
CA MET A 150 -0.04 5.31 -1.46
C MET A 150 -1.31 4.84 -0.73
N LEU A 151 -2.25 4.22 -1.43
CA LEU A 151 -3.41 3.61 -0.79
C LEU A 151 -3.01 2.43 0.11
N SER A 152 -1.96 1.69 -0.26
CA SER A 152 -1.44 0.61 0.59
C SER A 152 -0.90 1.11 1.93
N VAL A 153 -0.42 2.37 2.00
CA VAL A 153 -0.03 3.03 3.26
C VAL A 153 -1.25 3.18 4.18
N LEU A 154 -2.39 3.64 3.63
CA LEU A 154 -3.63 3.79 4.40
C LEU A 154 -4.17 2.46 4.90
N ALA A 155 -4.10 1.42 4.06
CA ALA A 155 -4.49 0.06 4.45
C ALA A 155 -3.62 -0.45 5.61
N GLU A 156 -2.30 -0.24 5.56
CA GLU A 156 -1.38 -0.66 6.62
C GLU A 156 -1.60 0.11 7.93
N ILE A 157 -1.80 1.43 7.86
CA ILE A 157 -2.14 2.25 9.02
C ILE A 157 -3.44 1.75 9.64
N GLY A 158 -4.50 1.58 8.84
CA GLY A 158 -5.80 1.09 9.32
C GLY A 158 -5.70 -0.26 10.01
N ARG A 159 -4.98 -1.22 9.41
CA ARG A 159 -4.80 -2.56 9.95
C ARG A 159 -4.05 -2.56 11.29
N ASN A 160 -2.98 -1.77 11.40
CA ASN A 160 -2.13 -1.75 12.60
C ASN A 160 -2.68 -0.84 13.71
N CYS A 161 -3.59 0.06 13.40
CA CYS A 161 -4.14 1.04 14.34
C CYS A 161 -5.65 0.93 14.52
N GLU A 162 -6.28 -0.18 14.11
CA GLU A 162 -7.74 -0.40 14.13
C GLU A 162 -8.39 -0.13 15.49
N LYS A 163 -7.67 -0.43 16.57
CA LYS A 163 -8.18 -0.19 17.94
C LYS A 163 -8.23 1.30 18.31
N ILE A 164 -7.46 2.14 17.65
CA ILE A 164 -7.31 3.57 17.95
C ILE A 164 -8.11 4.41 16.95
N ILE A 165 -8.08 4.02 15.68
CA ILE A 165 -8.78 4.68 14.58
C ILE A 165 -9.65 3.67 13.82
N PRO A 166 -10.74 3.18 14.43
CA PRO A 166 -11.57 2.13 13.82
C PRO A 166 -12.15 2.58 12.49
N GLY A 167 -12.15 1.67 11.53
CA GLY A 167 -12.71 1.93 10.21
C GLY A 167 -11.91 2.87 9.29
N TYR A 168 -10.71 3.27 9.68
CA TYR A 168 -9.88 4.25 8.96
C TYR A 168 -9.67 3.92 7.47
N SER A 169 -9.51 2.66 7.14
CA SER A 169 -9.27 2.18 5.77
C SER A 169 -10.48 1.50 5.10
N LEU A 170 -11.66 1.54 5.71
CA LEU A 170 -12.86 0.85 5.17
C LEU A 170 -13.25 1.30 3.77
N PHE A 171 -13.03 2.57 3.41
CA PHE A 171 -13.33 3.08 2.07
C PHE A 171 -12.56 2.35 0.96
N LEU A 172 -11.42 1.73 1.27
CA LEU A 172 -10.65 0.93 0.30
C LEU A 172 -11.40 -0.35 -0.10
N ALA A 173 -12.27 -0.86 0.75
CA ALA A 173 -13.10 -2.04 0.46
C ALA A 173 -14.21 -1.77 -0.56
N THR A 174 -14.41 -0.53 -1.00
CA THR A 174 -15.30 -0.20 -2.12
C THR A 174 -14.75 -0.70 -3.47
N SER A 175 -13.44 -0.98 -3.55
CA SER A 175 -12.82 -1.61 -4.72
C SER A 175 -12.57 -3.10 -4.46
N ILE A 176 -13.21 -3.96 -5.24
CA ILE A 176 -12.98 -5.40 -5.18
C ILE A 176 -11.54 -5.78 -5.52
N ASP A 177 -10.92 -5.04 -6.45
CA ASP A 177 -9.53 -5.27 -6.86
C ASP A 177 -8.58 -5.09 -5.67
N LEU A 178 -8.80 -4.05 -4.84
CA LEU A 178 -7.98 -3.84 -3.64
C LEU A 178 -8.18 -4.92 -2.59
N VAL A 179 -9.42 -5.39 -2.41
CA VAL A 179 -9.71 -6.51 -1.50
C VAL A 179 -8.96 -7.77 -1.92
N MET A 180 -8.98 -8.07 -3.23
CA MET A 180 -8.25 -9.22 -3.79
C MET A 180 -6.74 -9.08 -3.63
N LEU A 181 -6.18 -7.92 -3.94
CA LEU A 181 -4.75 -7.63 -3.76
C LEU A 181 -4.32 -7.71 -2.29
N ASP A 182 -5.17 -7.23 -1.37
CA ASP A 182 -4.89 -7.29 0.06
C ASP A 182 -4.91 -8.74 0.58
N SER A 183 -5.82 -9.55 0.08
CA SER A 183 -5.87 -10.99 0.38
C SER A 183 -4.60 -11.70 -0.10
N GLN A 184 -4.11 -11.40 -1.32
CA GLN A 184 -2.85 -11.92 -1.83
C GLN A 184 -1.65 -11.46 -1.00
N LYS A 185 -1.63 -10.19 -0.57
CA LYS A 185 -0.60 -9.63 0.32
C LYS A 185 -0.50 -10.41 1.62
N ILE A 186 -1.63 -10.70 2.25
CA ILE A 186 -1.68 -11.47 3.50
C ILE A 186 -1.19 -12.89 3.28
N GLY A 187 -1.57 -13.54 2.18
CA GLY A 187 -1.08 -14.86 1.81
C GLY A 187 0.43 -14.92 1.62
N LEU A 188 1.05 -13.84 1.10
CA LEU A 188 2.51 -13.72 0.97
C LEU A 188 3.21 -13.51 2.31
N LEU A 189 2.60 -12.79 3.23
CA LEU A 189 3.16 -12.48 4.56
C LEU A 189 2.99 -13.64 5.55
N ALA A 190 2.02 -14.53 5.33
CA ALA A 190 1.74 -15.68 6.17
C ALA A 190 1.86 -16.96 5.35
N PRO A 191 3.04 -17.59 5.28
CA PRO A 191 3.29 -18.79 4.47
C PRO A 191 2.40 -20.00 4.80
N ASN A 192 1.73 -19.99 5.94
CA ASN A 192 0.64 -20.91 6.29
C ASN A 192 -0.53 -20.06 6.85
N PRO A 193 -1.36 -19.44 6.00
CA PRO A 193 -2.49 -18.68 6.49
C PRO A 193 -3.42 -19.64 7.23
N ASP A 194 -3.59 -19.41 8.53
CA ASP A 194 -4.60 -20.09 9.29
C ASP A 194 -5.94 -19.84 8.59
N LYS A 195 -6.66 -20.91 8.25
CA LYS A 195 -7.97 -20.84 7.57
C LYS A 195 -8.92 -19.85 8.27
N GLN A 196 -8.79 -19.72 9.59
CA GLN A 196 -9.53 -18.75 10.39
C GLN A 196 -9.17 -17.28 10.10
N LEU A 197 -7.92 -16.97 9.70
CA LEU A 197 -7.53 -15.61 9.32
C LEU A 197 -8.16 -15.23 7.97
N TYR A 198 -8.20 -16.17 7.04
CA TYR A 198 -8.85 -16.02 5.74
C TYR A 198 -10.36 -15.79 5.90
N GLU A 199 -11.01 -16.60 6.75
CA GLU A 199 -12.43 -16.45 7.08
C GLU A 199 -12.72 -15.12 7.79
N LYS A 200 -11.83 -14.68 8.67
CA LYS A 200 -11.97 -13.38 9.38
C LYS A 200 -11.82 -12.19 8.44
N LEU A 201 -10.95 -12.27 7.44
CA LEU A 201 -10.76 -11.23 6.41
C LEU A 201 -11.95 -11.15 5.47
N ILE A 202 -12.50 -12.30 5.08
CA ILE A 202 -13.73 -12.38 4.29
C ILE A 202 -14.90 -11.84 5.10
N LEU A 203 -15.00 -12.15 6.40
CA LEU A 203 -16.03 -11.59 7.27
C LEU A 203 -15.88 -10.07 7.45
N MET A 204 -14.67 -9.53 7.44
CA MET A 204 -14.44 -8.07 7.44
C MET A 204 -14.79 -7.40 6.10
N SER A 205 -14.69 -8.13 4.99
CA SER A 205 -15.13 -7.69 3.65
C SER A 205 -16.65 -7.89 3.39
N VAL A 206 -17.35 -8.60 4.25
CA VAL A 206 -18.76 -9.09 4.11
C VAL A 206 -19.84 -8.02 4.28
N GLY A 207 -19.50 -6.74 4.22
CA GLY A 207 -20.53 -5.75 3.88
C GLY A 207 -21.09 -5.87 2.46
N ILE A 208 -20.47 -6.69 1.59
CA ILE A 208 -20.82 -6.78 0.15
C ILE A 208 -21.37 -8.18 -0.14
N PRO A 209 -22.73 -8.34 -0.34
CA PRO A 209 -23.37 -9.65 -0.59
C PRO A 209 -22.80 -10.43 -1.79
N GLU A 210 -22.26 -9.73 -2.78
CA GLU A 210 -21.69 -10.32 -4.01
C GLU A 210 -20.36 -11.04 -3.76
N LEU A 211 -19.55 -10.58 -2.81
CA LEU A 211 -18.31 -11.25 -2.39
C LEU A 211 -18.58 -12.57 -1.67
N LYS A 212 -19.65 -12.62 -0.87
CA LYS A 212 -20.08 -13.83 -0.18
C LYS A 212 -20.48 -14.91 -1.18
N ASN A 213 -21.23 -14.55 -2.21
CA ASN A 213 -21.67 -15.50 -3.24
C ASN A 213 -20.50 -16.08 -4.06
N ARG A 214 -19.50 -15.26 -4.40
CA ARG A 214 -18.29 -15.76 -5.10
C ARG A 214 -17.46 -16.69 -4.23
N TYR A 215 -17.26 -16.36 -2.96
CA TYR A 215 -16.54 -17.19 -2.01
C TYR A 215 -17.24 -18.54 -1.79
N ASP A 216 -18.55 -18.54 -1.62
CA ASP A 216 -19.34 -19.78 -1.46
C ASP A 216 -19.26 -20.69 -2.69
N ILE A 217 -19.07 -20.12 -3.89
CA ILE A 217 -18.87 -20.88 -5.14
C ILE A 217 -17.48 -21.47 -5.22
N GLU A 218 -16.43 -20.72 -4.89
CA GLU A 218 -15.03 -21.20 -4.96
C GLU A 218 -14.71 -22.23 -3.89
N VAL A 219 -15.17 -22.05 -2.66
CA VAL A 219 -14.92 -23.01 -1.56
C VAL A 219 -15.69 -24.31 -1.79
N LYS A 220 -16.95 -24.24 -2.22
CA LYS A 220 -17.76 -25.45 -2.54
C LYS A 220 -17.26 -26.15 -3.80
N GLY A 221 -16.66 -25.43 -4.74
CA GLY A 221 -16.07 -25.99 -5.95
C GLY A 221 -14.81 -26.82 -5.66
N ASN A 222 -14.00 -26.43 -4.66
CA ASN A 222 -12.79 -27.14 -4.26
C ASN A 222 -13.05 -28.35 -3.36
N ASP A 223 -14.09 -28.33 -2.51
CA ASP A 223 -14.48 -29.47 -1.67
C ASP A 223 -15.11 -30.63 -2.49
N SER A 224 -15.50 -30.39 -3.73
CA SER A 224 -16.04 -31.43 -4.63
C SER A 224 -14.99 -32.16 -5.45
N LEU A 225 -13.68 -31.79 -5.28
CA LEU A 225 -12.54 -32.38 -5.99
C LEU A 225 -11.63 -33.21 -5.07
N GLN A 226 -12.03 -33.47 -3.82
CA GLN A 226 -11.44 -34.44 -2.90
C GLN A 226 -12.39 -35.66 -2.73
#